data_4614fb5b1daf841dbb16f07320311efa
#
_entry.id   4614fb5b1daf841dbb16f07320311efa
#
_cell.length_a   1.000
_cell.length_b   1.000
_cell.length_c   1.000
_cell.angle_alpha   90.00
_cell.angle_beta   90.00
_cell.angle_gamma   90.00
#
_symmetry.space_group_name_H-M   'P 1'
#
loop_
_entity.id
_entity.type
_entity.pdbx_description
1 polymer ?
#
loop_
_entity_poly.entity_id
_entity_poly.type
_entity_poly.pdbx_seq_one_letter_code
_entity_poly.pdbx_strand_id
1 'polypeptide(L)'
;MSEPQWEVVKEYRDITYKKADGVARIAINRPEVRNAFRPGTLAELQEAFKNAGEDTRIGVVLFTGEGPAEDGVYAFCAGGDQKIRGSAGYVGE
;
A
#
# COMPACT_ATOMS: atom_id res chain seq x y z
N MET A 1 -14.66 21.84 7.51
CA MET A 1 -14.61 20.37 7.77
C MET A 1 -13.18 19.97 8.08
N SER A 2 -12.97 19.30 9.19
CA SER A 2 -11.63 18.88 9.58
C SER A 2 -11.24 17.59 8.85
N GLU A 3 -9.93 17.39 8.69
CA GLU A 3 -9.43 16.16 8.12
C GLU A 3 -9.63 14.99 9.08
N PRO A 4 -9.77 13.76 8.55
CA PRO A 4 -9.88 12.58 9.40
C PRO A 4 -8.64 12.40 10.27
N GLN A 5 -8.85 11.90 11.46
CA GLN A 5 -7.75 11.54 12.36
C GLN A 5 -7.32 10.11 12.05
N TRP A 6 -6.36 9.97 11.14
CA TRP A 6 -5.86 8.66 10.72
C TRP A 6 -5.11 7.98 11.84
N GLU A 7 -5.52 6.75 12.13
CA GLU A 7 -4.84 5.90 13.10
C GLU A 7 -4.09 4.81 12.37
N VAL A 8 -2.78 4.73 12.60
CA VAL A 8 -1.94 3.68 12.00
C VAL A 8 -2.32 2.35 12.64
N VAL A 9 -2.72 1.38 11.81
CA VAL A 9 -3.14 0.07 12.30
C VAL A 9 -1.93 -0.81 12.61
N LYS A 10 -0.93 -0.79 11.69
CA LYS A 10 0.29 -1.58 11.84
C LYS A 10 1.38 -0.97 10.99
N GLU A 11 2.60 -1.05 11.46
CA GLU A 11 3.76 -0.62 10.68
C GLU A 11 4.16 -1.73 9.71
N TYR A 12 4.28 -1.37 8.43
CA TYR A 12 4.69 -2.28 7.38
C TYR A 12 5.94 -1.73 6.67
N ARG A 13 6.61 -2.59 5.93
CA ARG A 13 7.80 -2.22 5.19
C ARG A 13 7.47 -1.48 3.89
N ASP A 14 6.49 -2.01 3.14
CA ASP A 14 6.19 -1.55 1.78
C ASP A 14 4.85 -0.83 1.65
N ILE A 15 4.02 -0.86 2.66
CA ILE A 15 2.70 -0.22 2.61
C ILE A 15 2.45 0.60 3.86
N THR A 16 1.45 1.48 3.76
CA THR A 16 0.87 2.14 4.93
C THR A 16 -0.58 1.68 5.06
N TYR A 17 -1.02 1.46 6.30
CA TYR A 17 -2.38 0.99 6.57
C TYR A 17 -2.93 1.77 7.76
N LYS A 18 -3.96 2.56 7.49
CA LYS A 18 -4.56 3.48 8.47
C LYS A 18 -6.07 3.36 8.42
N LYS A 19 -6.73 3.73 9.52
CA LYS A 19 -8.19 3.76 9.63
C LYS A 19 -8.65 5.10 10.18
N ALA A 20 -9.79 5.57 9.70
CA ALA A 20 -10.48 6.75 10.24
C ALA A 20 -11.93 6.75 9.76
N ASP A 21 -12.86 7.03 10.67
CA ASP A 21 -14.26 7.27 10.34
C ASP A 21 -14.90 6.21 9.42
N GLY A 22 -14.63 4.96 9.68
CA GLY A 22 -15.20 3.85 8.89
C GLY A 22 -14.49 3.59 7.58
N VAL A 23 -13.35 4.22 7.34
CA VAL A 23 -12.55 4.05 6.13
C VAL A 23 -11.22 3.40 6.50
N ALA A 24 -10.85 2.36 5.75
CA ALA A 24 -9.50 1.79 5.82
C ALA A 24 -8.72 2.32 4.62
N ARG A 25 -7.59 2.96 4.88
CA ARG A 25 -6.72 3.48 3.82
C ARG A 25 -5.48 2.60 3.74
N ILE A 26 -5.31 1.96 2.60
CA ILE A 26 -4.17 1.09 2.31
C ILE A 26 -3.42 1.71 1.14
N ALA A 27 -2.13 1.95 1.31
CA ALA A 27 -1.34 2.60 0.29
C ALA A 27 0.00 1.90 0.09
N ILE A 28 0.41 1.76 -1.17
CA ILE A 28 1.76 1.30 -1.47
C ILE A 28 2.70 2.46 -1.15
N ASN A 29 3.76 2.19 -0.38
CA ASN A 29 4.69 3.21 0.06
C ASN A 29 6.11 2.89 -0.41
N ARG A 30 6.28 2.91 -1.74
CA ARG A 30 7.58 2.77 -2.40
C ARG A 30 7.73 3.86 -3.47
N PRO A 31 7.61 5.15 -3.08
CA PRO A 31 7.64 6.24 -4.06
C PRO A 31 8.97 6.33 -4.81
N GLU A 32 10.07 5.87 -4.24
CA GLU A 32 11.38 5.87 -4.88
C GLU A 32 11.42 5.00 -6.14
N VAL A 33 10.49 4.06 -6.28
CA VAL A 33 10.33 3.21 -7.47
C VAL A 33 8.91 3.35 -8.04
N ARG A 34 8.29 4.51 -7.86
CA ARG A 34 6.94 4.84 -8.32
C ARG A 34 5.92 3.81 -7.86
N ASN A 35 6.09 3.32 -6.64
CA ASN A 35 5.21 2.33 -6.00
C ASN A 35 5.12 1.02 -6.77
N ALA A 36 6.20 0.62 -7.44
CA ALA A 36 6.31 -0.71 -8.01
C ALA A 36 6.25 -1.74 -6.88
N PHE A 37 5.56 -2.85 -7.11
CA PHE A 37 5.41 -3.89 -6.09
C PHE A 37 6.40 -5.03 -6.28
N ARG A 38 6.68 -5.72 -5.19
CA ARG A 38 7.48 -6.95 -5.13
C ARG A 38 6.71 -7.97 -4.27
N PRO A 39 7.16 -9.24 -4.20
CA PRO A 39 6.40 -10.26 -3.44
C PRO A 39 6.06 -9.85 -2.00
N GLY A 40 7.01 -9.23 -1.30
CA GLY A 40 6.75 -8.75 0.07
C GLY A 40 5.64 -7.70 0.15
N THR A 41 5.56 -6.82 -0.86
CA THR A 41 4.48 -5.83 -0.94
C THR A 41 3.14 -6.54 -1.03
N LEU A 42 3.04 -7.55 -1.88
CA LEU A 42 1.79 -8.30 -2.07
C LEU A 42 1.38 -9.03 -0.79
N ALA A 43 2.33 -9.59 -0.07
CA ALA A 43 2.04 -10.27 1.20
C ALA A 43 1.47 -9.28 2.22
N GLU A 44 2.05 -8.08 2.31
CA GLU A 44 1.56 -7.04 3.21
C GLU A 44 0.17 -6.57 2.81
N LEU A 45 -0.06 -6.38 1.51
CA LEU A 45 -1.38 -5.99 1.01
C LEU A 45 -2.43 -7.04 1.34
N GLN A 46 -2.12 -8.32 1.16
CA GLN A 46 -3.06 -9.39 1.51
C GLN A 46 -3.46 -9.34 2.98
N GLU A 47 -2.48 -9.14 3.86
CA GLU A 47 -2.75 -9.04 5.29
C GLU A 47 -3.63 -7.84 5.61
N ALA A 48 -3.30 -6.69 5.04
CA ALA A 48 -4.05 -5.45 5.30
C ALA A 48 -5.48 -5.54 4.77
N PHE A 49 -5.67 -6.04 3.55
CA PHE A 49 -7.02 -6.19 2.97
C PHE A 49 -7.86 -7.19 3.76
N LYS A 50 -7.25 -8.28 4.21
CA LYS A 50 -7.96 -9.26 5.03
C LYS A 50 -8.41 -8.63 6.35
N ASN A 51 -7.51 -7.92 7.01
CA ASN A 51 -7.83 -7.25 8.28
C ASN A 51 -8.97 -6.24 8.09
N ALA A 52 -8.88 -5.41 7.03
CA ALA A 52 -9.93 -4.41 6.75
C ALA A 52 -11.27 -5.09 6.45
N GLY A 53 -11.24 -6.18 5.68
CA GLY A 53 -12.48 -6.91 5.33
C GLY A 53 -13.15 -7.58 6.51
N GLU A 54 -12.38 -7.93 7.54
CA GLU A 54 -12.91 -8.55 8.77
C GLU A 54 -13.36 -7.54 9.81
N ASP A 55 -13.02 -6.27 9.63
CA ASP A 55 -13.39 -5.22 10.59
C ASP A 55 -14.80 -4.70 10.26
N THR A 56 -15.76 -5.04 11.09
CA THR A 56 -17.16 -4.66 10.88
C THR A 56 -17.42 -3.15 10.99
N ARG A 57 -16.45 -2.39 11.52
CA ARG A 57 -16.57 -0.93 11.62
C ARG A 57 -16.16 -0.24 10.31
N ILE A 58 -15.55 -0.97 9.39
CA ILE A 58 -15.06 -0.41 8.13
C ILE A 58 -16.11 -0.63 7.04
N GLY A 59 -16.56 0.45 6.42
CA GLY A 59 -17.51 0.41 5.30
C GLY A 59 -16.87 0.66 3.95
N VAL A 60 -15.67 1.25 3.92
CA VAL A 60 -14.97 1.60 2.67
C VAL A 60 -13.49 1.29 2.82
N VAL A 61 -12.91 0.71 1.78
CA VAL A 61 -11.46 0.54 1.67
C VAL A 61 -10.95 1.44 0.55
N LEU A 62 -10.06 2.36 0.89
CA LEU A 62 -9.41 3.24 -0.07
C LEU A 62 -8.02 2.67 -0.35
N PHE A 63 -7.77 2.31 -1.60
CA PHE A 63 -6.48 1.79 -2.03
C PHE A 63 -5.78 2.79 -2.92
N THR A 64 -4.57 3.20 -2.55
CA THR A 64 -3.85 4.27 -3.24
C THR A 64 -2.35 4.04 -3.17
N GLY A 65 -1.56 5.04 -3.53
CA GLY A 65 -0.11 5.02 -3.43
C GLY A 65 0.39 6.28 -2.74
N GLU A 66 1.41 6.12 -1.91
CA GLU A 66 2.07 7.27 -1.28
C GLU A 66 3.01 7.93 -2.28
N GLY A 67 3.36 9.15 -2.03
CA GLY A 67 4.26 9.91 -2.89
C GLY A 67 4.52 11.28 -2.32
N PRO A 68 5.14 12.15 -3.09
CA PRO A 68 5.64 11.91 -4.46
C PRO A 68 6.99 11.20 -4.49
N ALA A 69 7.41 10.76 -5.71
CA ALA A 69 8.78 10.35 -5.97
C ALA A 69 9.71 11.58 -5.95
N GLU A 70 11.01 11.38 -6.09
CA GLU A 70 11.99 12.49 -6.04
C GLU A 70 11.73 13.57 -7.09
N ASP A 71 11.19 13.20 -8.25
CA ASP A 71 10.85 14.14 -9.32
C ASP A 71 9.51 14.83 -9.13
N GLY A 72 8.87 14.63 -7.99
CA GLY A 72 7.58 15.25 -7.68
C GLY A 72 6.38 14.54 -8.29
N VAL A 73 6.58 13.43 -8.97
CA VAL A 73 5.50 12.68 -9.61
C VAL A 73 4.84 11.72 -8.62
N TYR A 74 3.52 11.73 -8.60
CA TYR A 74 2.72 10.79 -7.82
C TYR A 74 2.35 9.60 -8.69
N ALA A 75 2.45 8.40 -8.15
CA ALA A 75 2.03 7.18 -8.82
C ALA A 75 1.24 6.32 -7.85
N PHE A 76 0.14 5.73 -8.32
CA PHE A 76 -0.57 4.73 -7.55
C PHE A 76 0.29 3.46 -7.45
N CYS A 77 0.64 2.90 -8.58
CA CYS A 77 1.46 1.69 -8.69
C CYS A 77 2.02 1.61 -10.10
N ALA A 78 3.34 1.43 -10.20
CA ALA A 78 3.99 1.31 -11.51
C ALA A 78 4.02 -0.11 -12.04
N GLY A 79 3.42 -1.08 -11.32
CA GLY A 79 3.42 -2.48 -11.70
C GLY A 79 4.49 -3.26 -10.96
N GLY A 80 4.87 -4.41 -11.49
CA GLY A 80 5.88 -5.25 -10.86
C GLY A 80 7.27 -4.64 -10.93
N ASP A 81 8.04 -4.82 -9.85
CA ASP A 81 9.41 -4.31 -9.77
C ASP A 81 10.31 -5.08 -10.75
N GLN A 82 10.82 -4.38 -11.75
CA GLN A 82 11.63 -4.97 -12.81
C GLN A 82 12.93 -5.58 -12.28
N LYS A 83 13.48 -5.02 -11.20
CA LYS A 83 14.70 -5.55 -10.59
C LYS A 83 14.47 -6.90 -9.94
N ILE A 84 13.26 -7.12 -9.39
CA ILE A 84 12.89 -8.39 -8.78
C ILE A 84 12.52 -9.42 -9.84
N ARG A 85 11.82 -8.99 -10.89
CA ARG A 85 11.37 -9.88 -11.96
C ARG A 85 12.55 -10.51 -12.68
N GLY A 86 13.49 -9.70 -13.16
CA GLY A 86 14.65 -10.19 -13.89
C GLY A 86 14.28 -11.18 -14.98
N SER A 87 15.22 -12.07 -15.32
CA SER A 87 14.98 -13.10 -16.33
C SER A 87 14.17 -14.28 -15.81
N ALA A 88 14.07 -14.43 -14.50
CA ALA A 88 13.36 -15.55 -13.87
C ALA A 88 11.93 -15.19 -13.46
N GLY A 89 11.54 -13.93 -13.59
CA GLY A 89 10.26 -13.46 -13.11
C GLY A 89 10.19 -13.44 -11.59
N TYR A 90 8.98 -13.51 -11.04
CA TYR A 90 8.79 -13.53 -9.59
C TYR A 90 8.90 -14.95 -9.06
N VAL A 91 9.97 -15.21 -8.34
CA VAL A 91 10.22 -16.53 -7.72
C VAL A 91 10.26 -16.45 -6.19
N GLY A 92 9.73 -15.38 -5.64
CA GLY A 92 9.77 -15.12 -4.21
C GLY A 92 10.96 -14.25 -3.83
N GLU A 93 10.97 -13.81 -2.60
CA GLU A 93 12.05 -13.00 -2.05
C GLU A 93 12.93 -13.83 -1.13
#